data_ea63ad9d4a85bb85cfe5ac38b26eafae
#
_entry.id   ea63ad9d4a85bb85cfe5ac38b26eafae
#
_cell.length_a   1.000
_cell.length_b   1.000
_cell.length_c   1.000
_cell.angle_alpha   90.00
_cell.angle_beta   90.00
_cell.angle_gamma   90.00
#
_symmetry.space_group_name_H-M   'P 1'
#
loop_
_entity.id
_entity.type
_entity.pdbx_description
1 polymer ?
#
loop_
_entity_poly.entity_id
_entity_poly.type
_entity_poly.pdbx_seq_one_letter_code
_entity_poly.pdbx_strand_id
1 'polypeptide(L)'
;MANTKSAIKAARKSLRLAARNRTVKTRLKTLQKKFQQAVTAGDAVAAKAAGIAYASATDKAVKSGVVHRNAASHAKSRAAKYTLAKV
;
A
#
# COMPACT_ATOMS: atom_id res chain seq x y z
N MET A 1 -34.71 18.54 7.87
CA MET A 1 -33.40 19.10 8.04
C MET A 1 -32.33 18.07 7.90
N ALA A 2 -31.36 18.40 7.12
CA ALA A 2 -30.30 17.48 6.77
C ALA A 2 -29.41 17.09 7.95
N ASN A 3 -29.42 17.85 9.04
CA ASN A 3 -28.52 17.59 10.17
C ASN A 3 -29.11 16.60 11.15
N THR A 4 -29.40 15.42 10.66
CA THR A 4 -29.88 14.34 11.51
C THR A 4 -28.68 13.67 12.17
N LYS A 5 -28.95 12.92 13.24
CA LYS A 5 -27.90 12.13 13.90
C LYS A 5 -27.24 11.16 12.94
N SER A 6 -27.98 10.61 11.97
CA SER A 6 -27.42 9.70 10.99
C SER A 6 -26.47 10.40 10.03
N ALA A 7 -26.75 11.64 9.64
CA ALA A 7 -25.85 12.43 8.78
C ALA A 7 -24.54 12.74 9.50
N ILE A 8 -24.62 13.12 10.77
CA ILE A 8 -23.43 13.39 11.60
C ILE A 8 -22.60 12.12 11.76
N LYS A 9 -23.25 11.00 12.01
CA LYS A 9 -22.60 9.70 12.16
C LYS A 9 -21.88 9.30 10.86
N ALA A 10 -22.54 9.50 9.73
CA ALA A 10 -21.94 9.22 8.41
C ALA A 10 -20.72 10.09 8.16
N ALA A 11 -20.78 11.38 8.50
CA ALA A 11 -19.65 12.29 8.35
C ALA A 11 -18.46 11.86 9.21
N ARG A 12 -18.71 11.46 10.45
CA ARG A 12 -17.65 10.95 11.34
C ARG A 12 -17.02 9.69 10.79
N LYS A 13 -17.84 8.78 10.26
CA LYS A 13 -17.35 7.55 9.63
C LYS A 13 -16.47 7.86 8.43
N SER A 14 -16.89 8.80 7.57
CA SER A 14 -16.12 9.23 6.42
C SER A 14 -14.76 9.79 6.81
N LEU A 15 -14.70 10.60 7.87
CA LEU A 15 -13.45 11.16 8.36
C LEU A 15 -12.50 10.07 8.87
N ARG A 16 -13.03 9.10 9.60
CA ARG A 16 -12.21 7.97 10.09
C ARG A 16 -11.67 7.14 8.94
N LEU A 17 -12.50 6.87 7.92
CA LEU A 17 -12.07 6.11 6.74
C LEU A 17 -11.02 6.87 5.95
N ALA A 18 -11.19 8.19 5.80
CA ALA A 18 -10.21 9.02 5.11
C ALA A 18 -8.86 9.02 5.83
N ALA A 19 -8.86 9.12 7.16
CA ALA A 19 -7.65 9.07 7.95
C ALA A 19 -6.96 7.71 7.83
N ARG A 20 -7.73 6.62 7.90
CA ARG A 20 -7.22 5.26 7.73
C ARG A 20 -6.61 5.08 6.33
N ASN A 21 -7.31 5.53 5.30
CA ASN A 21 -6.85 5.41 3.93
C ASN A 21 -5.56 6.17 3.71
N ARG A 22 -5.47 7.37 4.29
CA ARG A 22 -4.25 8.19 4.22
C ARG A 22 -3.06 7.47 4.86
N THR A 23 -3.27 6.88 6.02
CA THR A 23 -2.23 6.13 6.73
C THR A 23 -1.74 4.96 5.89
N VAL A 24 -2.65 4.19 5.30
CA VAL A 24 -2.30 3.05 4.45
C VAL A 24 -1.53 3.52 3.22
N LYS A 25 -2.00 4.57 2.54
CA LYS A 25 -1.33 5.11 1.37
C LYS A 25 0.07 5.62 1.68
N THR A 26 0.24 6.30 2.81
CA THR A 26 1.53 6.78 3.27
C THR A 26 2.49 5.61 3.51
N ARG A 27 2.00 4.56 4.17
CA ARG A 27 2.79 3.35 4.42
C ARG A 27 3.23 2.70 3.10
N LEU A 28 2.32 2.61 2.13
CA LEU A 28 2.65 2.04 0.82
C LEU A 28 3.73 2.85 0.11
N LYS A 29 3.63 4.18 0.15
CA LYS A 29 4.66 5.05 -0.43
C LYS A 29 6.01 4.86 0.25
N THR A 30 6.02 4.73 1.56
CA THR A 30 7.25 4.49 2.32
C THR A 30 7.89 3.17 1.92
N LEU A 31 7.09 2.10 1.82
CA LEU A 31 7.59 0.79 1.42
C LEU A 31 8.09 0.79 -0.02
N GLN A 32 7.37 1.46 -0.92
CA GLN A 32 7.80 1.61 -2.31
C GLN A 32 9.13 2.34 -2.40
N LYS A 33 9.28 3.40 -1.64
CA LYS A 33 10.52 4.19 -1.61
C LYS A 33 11.69 3.36 -1.11
N LYS A 34 11.49 2.60 -0.03
CA LYS A 34 12.52 1.69 0.49
C LYS A 34 12.91 0.65 -0.54
N PHE A 35 11.93 0.08 -1.23
CA PHE A 35 12.18 -0.89 -2.29
C PHE A 35 13.02 -0.29 -3.42
N GLN A 36 12.64 0.89 -3.90
CA GLN A 36 13.38 1.59 -4.94
C GLN A 36 14.79 1.95 -4.52
N GLN A 37 14.97 2.37 -3.28
CA GLN A 37 16.30 2.68 -2.75
C GLN A 37 17.20 1.44 -2.72
N ALA A 38 16.65 0.30 -2.33
CA ALA A 38 17.39 -0.96 -2.30
C ALA A 38 17.79 -1.39 -3.72
N VAL A 39 16.87 -1.23 -4.68
CA VAL A 39 17.14 -1.54 -6.08
C VAL A 39 18.23 -0.63 -6.65
N THR A 40 18.15 0.66 -6.38
CA THR A 40 19.12 1.65 -6.85
C THR A 40 20.50 1.39 -6.23
N ALA A 41 20.52 0.97 -4.97
CA ALA A 41 21.77 0.64 -4.28
C ALA A 41 22.39 -0.68 -4.76
N GLY A 42 21.66 -1.46 -5.53
CA GLY A 42 22.13 -2.74 -6.02
C GLY A 42 22.17 -3.84 -4.99
N ASP A 43 21.48 -3.64 -3.86
CA ASP A 43 21.42 -4.63 -2.78
C ASP A 43 20.27 -5.61 -3.05
N ALA A 44 20.59 -6.74 -3.65
CA ALA A 44 19.60 -7.74 -4.03
C ALA A 44 18.84 -8.31 -2.81
N VAL A 45 19.53 -8.50 -1.70
CA VAL A 45 18.91 -9.04 -0.47
C VAL A 45 17.91 -8.04 0.10
N ALA A 46 18.31 -6.77 0.22
CA ALA A 46 17.42 -5.72 0.71
C ALA A 46 16.26 -5.47 -0.25
N ALA A 47 16.51 -5.51 -1.57
CA ALA A 47 15.48 -5.33 -2.58
C ALA A 47 14.44 -6.45 -2.49
N LYS A 48 14.87 -7.69 -2.30
CA LYS A 48 13.97 -8.83 -2.14
C LYS A 48 13.08 -8.66 -0.91
N ALA A 49 13.69 -8.36 0.23
CA ALA A 49 12.95 -8.18 1.49
C ALA A 49 11.95 -7.02 1.39
N ALA A 50 12.40 -5.89 0.86
CA ALA A 50 11.54 -4.71 0.69
C ALA A 50 10.42 -4.98 -0.32
N GLY A 51 10.71 -5.71 -1.40
CA GLY A 51 9.72 -6.08 -2.39
C GLY A 51 8.63 -6.97 -1.83
N ILE A 52 8.99 -7.95 -1.01
CA ILE A 52 8.02 -8.83 -0.35
C ILE A 52 7.13 -8.01 0.58
N ALA A 53 7.71 -7.13 1.38
CA ALA A 53 6.97 -6.27 2.30
C ALA A 53 6.00 -5.35 1.54
N TYR A 54 6.46 -4.74 0.46
CA TYR A 54 5.65 -3.86 -0.37
C TYR A 54 4.48 -4.61 -1.02
N ALA A 55 4.74 -5.76 -1.62
CA ALA A 55 3.70 -6.57 -2.25
C ALA A 55 2.66 -7.03 -1.23
N SER A 56 3.08 -7.50 -0.06
CA SER A 56 2.19 -7.92 1.00
C SER A 56 1.31 -6.78 1.50
N ALA A 57 1.90 -5.61 1.74
CA ALA A 57 1.17 -4.43 2.20
C ALA A 57 0.16 -3.96 1.16
N THR A 58 0.52 -4.04 -0.14
CA THR A 58 -0.39 -3.66 -1.22
C THR A 58 -1.58 -4.61 -1.30
N ASP A 59 -1.36 -5.92 -1.13
CA ASP A 59 -2.44 -6.90 -1.09
C ASP A 59 -3.42 -6.61 0.06
N LYS A 60 -2.90 -6.30 1.23
CA LYS A 60 -3.74 -5.94 2.37
C LYS A 60 -4.54 -4.67 2.10
N ALA A 61 -3.94 -3.70 1.41
CA ALA A 61 -4.61 -2.46 1.03
C ALA A 61 -5.76 -2.72 0.03
N VAL A 62 -5.59 -3.68 -0.87
CA VAL A 62 -6.67 -4.08 -1.79
C VAL A 62 -7.83 -4.69 -1.01
N LYS A 63 -7.56 -5.56 -0.05
CA LYS A 63 -8.60 -6.14 0.80
C LYS A 63 -9.36 -5.08 1.59
N SER A 64 -8.67 -4.03 2.00
CA SER A 64 -9.28 -2.90 2.72
C SER A 64 -10.02 -1.93 1.80
N GLY A 65 -9.90 -2.09 0.49
CA GLY A 65 -10.53 -1.20 -0.48
C GLY A 65 -9.81 0.14 -0.66
N VAL A 66 -8.60 0.29 -0.13
CA VAL A 66 -7.84 1.54 -0.24
C VAL A 66 -7.23 1.70 -1.63
N VAL A 67 -6.77 0.62 -2.23
CA VAL A 67 -6.22 0.62 -3.58
C VAL A 67 -6.91 -0.44 -4.43
N HIS A 68 -6.92 -0.19 -5.73
CA HIS A 68 -7.52 -1.12 -6.68
C HIS A 68 -6.58 -2.31 -6.92
N ARG A 69 -7.17 -3.48 -7.25
CA ARG A 69 -6.40 -4.70 -7.54
C ARG A 69 -5.36 -4.51 -8.66
N ASN A 70 -5.62 -3.59 -9.60
CA ASN A 70 -4.65 -3.31 -10.67
C ASN A 70 -3.37 -2.69 -10.11
N ALA A 71 -3.48 -1.82 -9.10
CA ALA A 71 -2.31 -1.27 -8.43
C ALA A 71 -1.50 -2.37 -7.74
N ALA A 72 -2.19 -3.33 -7.13
CA ALA A 72 -1.53 -4.48 -6.50
C ALA A 72 -0.81 -5.35 -7.54
N SER A 73 -1.44 -5.59 -8.70
CA SER A 73 -0.82 -6.35 -9.78
C SER A 73 0.45 -5.69 -10.26
N HIS A 74 0.44 -4.36 -10.44
CA HIS A 74 1.63 -3.62 -10.84
C HIS A 74 2.73 -3.68 -9.78
N ALA A 75 2.36 -3.51 -8.51
CA ALA A 75 3.32 -3.60 -7.41
C ALA A 75 3.96 -4.98 -7.34
N LYS A 76 3.15 -6.02 -7.44
CA LYS A 76 3.63 -7.41 -7.43
C LYS A 76 4.54 -7.69 -8.63
N SER A 77 4.20 -7.19 -9.81
CA SER A 77 5.03 -7.36 -11.01
C SER A 77 6.41 -6.74 -10.82
N ARG A 78 6.47 -5.54 -10.26
CA ARG A 78 7.73 -4.87 -9.99
C ARG A 78 8.54 -5.62 -8.94
N ALA A 79 7.88 -6.03 -7.86
CA ALA A 79 8.54 -6.75 -6.79
C ALA A 79 9.01 -8.13 -7.23
N ALA A 80 8.24 -8.80 -8.10
CA ALA A 80 8.56 -10.15 -8.56
C ALA A 80 9.91 -10.22 -9.26
N LYS A 81 10.30 -9.18 -9.96
CA LYS A 81 11.60 -9.13 -10.64
C LYS A 81 12.76 -9.33 -9.67
N TYR A 82 12.56 -8.94 -8.42
CA TYR A 82 13.60 -9.01 -7.38
C TYR A 82 13.35 -10.13 -6.37
N THR A 83 12.08 -10.48 -6.14
CA THR A 83 11.73 -11.53 -5.17
C THR A 83 11.84 -12.92 -5.75
N LEU A 84 11.54 -13.07 -7.07
CA LEU A 84 11.61 -14.35 -7.77
C LEU A 84 12.92 -14.52 -8.52
N ALA A 85 13.69 -13.47 -8.67
CA ALA A 85 14.98 -13.55 -9.32
C ALA A 85 15.93 -14.45 -8.53
N LYS A 86 16.66 -15.27 -9.24
CA LYS A 86 17.73 -16.04 -8.63
C LYS A 86 18.87 -15.10 -8.31
N VAL A 87 19.17 -14.98 -7.07
CA VAL A 87 20.23 -14.10 -6.61
C VAL A 87 21.36 -14.95 -6.06
#